data_2e841948835e3eee83e26b7fd14d28cd
#
_entry.id   2e841948835e3eee83e26b7fd14d28cd
#
_cell.length_a   1.000
_cell.length_b   1.000
_cell.length_c   1.000
_cell.angle_alpha   90.00
_cell.angle_beta   90.00
_cell.angle_gamma   90.00
#
_symmetry.space_group_name_H-M   'P 1'
#
loop_
_entity.id
_entity.type
_entity.pdbx_description
1 polymer ?
#
loop_
_entity_poly.entity_id
_entity_poly.type
_entity_poly.pdbx_seq_one_letter_code
_entity_poly.pdbx_strand_id
1 'polypeptide(L)'
;MAMPPLWKVRREIWRVIGKARFAMMKLRVPKKTIQYHNLKVPLTREGMNSEIILAMKSESDEYPEILGLKRALCGGDRVLELGSGLGIITALAGRAVAPDGKVLSFEANLAMISDTQKFLADHGISNVELRHSVLVPKAEKGETRDFYLTRSFASSSLLSNETTRIMG
;
A
#
# COMPACT_ATOMS: atom_id res chain seq x y z
N MET A 1 32.49 -27.24 -0.85
CA MET A 1 31.50 -26.27 -0.39
C MET A 1 31.02 -25.49 -1.62
N ALA A 2 29.77 -25.66 -2.06
CA ALA A 2 29.29 -25.05 -3.31
C ALA A 2 29.03 -23.55 -3.09
N MET A 3 29.47 -22.70 -4.02
CA MET A 3 29.21 -21.27 -3.98
C MET A 3 27.69 -21.01 -4.13
N PRO A 4 27.11 -20.08 -3.37
CA PRO A 4 25.72 -19.73 -3.51
C PRO A 4 25.43 -19.15 -4.90
N PRO A 5 24.26 -19.40 -5.49
CA PRO A 5 23.93 -18.91 -6.81
C PRO A 5 23.91 -17.37 -6.83
N LEU A 6 24.37 -16.78 -7.93
CA LEU A 6 24.57 -15.33 -8.11
C LEU A 6 23.35 -14.47 -7.73
N TRP A 7 22.11 -14.96 -7.93
CA TRP A 7 20.90 -14.23 -7.57
C TRP A 7 20.72 -14.09 -6.05
N LYS A 8 21.15 -15.11 -5.23
CA LYS A 8 21.17 -15.01 -3.77
C LYS A 8 22.18 -13.96 -3.30
N VAL A 9 23.36 -13.94 -3.91
CA VAL A 9 24.40 -12.94 -3.59
C VAL A 9 23.90 -11.53 -3.94
N ARG A 10 23.31 -11.35 -5.12
CA ARG A 10 22.73 -10.04 -5.51
C ARG A 10 21.64 -9.59 -4.54
N ARG A 11 20.72 -10.48 -4.14
CA ARG A 11 19.66 -10.16 -3.17
C ARG A 11 20.23 -9.69 -1.83
N GLU A 12 21.24 -10.37 -1.31
CA GLU A 12 21.90 -9.98 -0.06
C GLU A 12 22.65 -8.63 -0.18
N ILE A 13 23.33 -8.39 -1.27
CA ILE A 13 23.99 -7.10 -1.55
C ILE A 13 22.96 -5.98 -1.56
N TRP A 14 21.82 -6.14 -2.26
CA TRP A 14 20.76 -5.14 -2.29
C TRP A 14 20.13 -4.93 -0.91
N ARG A 15 19.96 -5.99 -0.11
CA ARG A 15 19.48 -5.91 1.26
C ARG A 15 20.43 -5.10 2.16
N VAL A 16 21.73 -5.33 2.04
CA VAL A 16 22.77 -4.59 2.81
C VAL A 16 22.84 -3.13 2.37
N ILE A 17 22.85 -2.89 1.05
CA ILE A 17 22.85 -1.52 0.49
C ILE A 17 21.57 -0.78 0.92
N GLY A 18 20.41 -1.44 0.89
CA GLY A 18 19.15 -0.88 1.35
C GLY A 18 19.20 -0.48 2.82
N LYS A 19 19.71 -1.35 3.70
CA LYS A 19 19.89 -1.05 5.14
C LYS A 19 20.88 0.11 5.36
N ALA A 20 22.00 0.14 4.64
CA ALA A 20 23.00 1.22 4.76
C ALA A 20 22.45 2.56 4.26
N ARG A 21 21.74 2.58 3.12
CA ARG A 21 21.07 3.77 2.61
C ARG A 21 19.99 4.27 3.56
N PHE A 22 19.25 3.35 4.18
CA PHE A 22 18.25 3.68 5.19
C PHE A 22 18.86 4.23 6.48
N ALA A 23 19.98 3.66 6.95
CA ALA A 23 20.71 4.18 8.10
C ALA A 23 21.23 5.61 7.84
N MET A 24 21.80 5.86 6.66
CA MET A 24 22.20 7.21 6.24
C MET A 24 21.03 8.18 6.08
N MET A 25 19.85 7.69 5.74
CA MET A 25 18.62 8.48 5.65
C MET A 25 18.07 8.89 7.01
N LYS A 26 18.26 8.05 8.04
CA LYS A 26 17.92 8.37 9.44
C LYS A 26 18.80 9.47 10.03
N LEU A 27 20.03 9.63 9.54
CA LEU A 27 20.97 10.66 9.98
C LEU A 27 20.69 12.04 9.34
N ARG A 28 19.93 12.10 8.25
CA ARG A 28 19.39 13.37 7.73
C ARG A 28 18.06 13.63 8.42
N VAL A 29 17.87 14.82 8.99
CA VAL A 29 16.62 15.28 9.61
C VAL A 29 15.43 14.67 8.86
N PRO A 30 14.60 13.86 9.51
CA PRO A 30 13.58 13.09 8.82
C PRO A 30 12.61 14.09 8.18
N LYS A 31 12.54 14.11 6.87
CA LYS A 31 11.42 14.75 6.20
C LYS A 31 10.17 14.03 6.71
N LYS A 32 9.29 14.77 7.37
CA LYS A 32 8.02 14.21 7.88
C LYS A 32 7.13 13.68 6.75
N THR A 33 7.46 14.02 5.49
CA THR A 33 6.68 13.67 4.30
C THR A 33 7.61 13.35 3.13
N ILE A 34 7.12 12.52 2.20
CA ILE A 34 7.71 12.27 0.89
C ILE A 34 6.73 12.71 -0.20
N GLN A 35 7.25 13.23 -1.31
CA GLN A 35 6.45 13.44 -2.52
C GLN A 35 6.48 12.15 -3.35
N TYR A 36 5.30 11.64 -3.68
CA TYR A 36 5.15 10.43 -4.49
C TYR A 36 3.94 10.59 -5.42
N HIS A 37 4.16 10.57 -6.74
CA HIS A 37 3.13 10.80 -7.77
C HIS A 37 2.22 12.01 -7.51
N ASN A 38 2.81 13.14 -7.14
CA ASN A 38 2.11 14.37 -6.77
C ASN A 38 1.23 14.27 -5.50
N LEU A 39 1.45 13.23 -4.69
CA LEU A 39 0.86 13.09 -3.37
C LEU A 39 1.91 13.42 -2.32
N LYS A 40 1.54 14.19 -1.30
CA LYS A 40 2.38 14.46 -0.13
C LYS A 40 2.10 13.39 0.93
N VAL A 41 2.93 12.35 0.96
CA VAL A 41 2.74 11.18 1.82
C VAL A 41 3.45 11.38 3.16
N PRO A 42 2.73 11.46 4.29
CA PRO A 42 3.34 11.52 5.61
C PRO A 42 4.04 10.20 5.96
N LEU A 43 5.26 10.27 6.51
CA LEU A 43 6.04 9.09 6.88
C LEU A 43 5.65 8.50 8.25
N THR A 44 4.71 9.13 8.94
CA THR A 44 4.19 8.70 10.25
C THR A 44 2.86 7.95 10.15
N ARG A 45 2.42 7.63 8.95
CA ARG A 45 1.14 6.94 8.71
C ARG A 45 1.19 5.50 9.20
N GLU A 46 0.02 4.99 9.54
CA GLU A 46 -0.16 3.57 9.84
C GLU A 46 0.33 2.71 8.67
N GLY A 47 0.97 1.59 8.97
CA GLY A 47 1.55 0.70 7.95
C GLY A 47 2.84 1.19 7.30
N MET A 48 3.26 2.45 7.51
CA MET A 48 4.48 3.00 6.91
C MET A 48 5.73 2.39 7.58
N ASN A 49 6.59 1.80 6.81
CA ASN A 49 7.86 1.23 7.27
C ASN A 49 9.03 1.64 6.36
N SER A 50 10.24 1.23 6.76
CA SER A 50 11.46 1.59 6.06
C SER A 50 11.55 1.05 4.64
N GLU A 51 10.99 -0.12 4.40
CA GLU A 51 11.04 -0.78 3.09
C GLU A 51 10.12 -0.05 2.11
N ILE A 52 8.91 0.29 2.54
CA ILE A 52 7.95 1.08 1.76
C ILE A 52 8.53 2.47 1.44
N ILE A 53 9.11 3.16 2.44
CA ILE A 53 9.74 4.47 2.21
C ILE A 53 10.86 4.37 1.17
N LEU A 54 11.66 3.30 1.22
CA LEU A 54 12.73 3.09 0.25
C LEU A 54 12.17 2.77 -1.14
N ALA A 55 11.15 1.93 -1.20
CA ALA A 55 10.47 1.56 -2.44
C ALA A 55 9.83 2.78 -3.13
N MET A 56 9.12 3.63 -2.38
CA MET A 56 8.59 4.90 -2.89
C MET A 56 9.69 5.82 -3.43
N LYS A 57 10.85 5.89 -2.74
CA LYS A 57 11.97 6.73 -3.19
C LYS A 57 12.68 6.21 -4.43
N SER A 58 12.67 4.90 -4.63
CA SER A 58 13.20 4.26 -5.84
C SER A 58 12.15 4.14 -6.95
N GLU A 59 10.93 4.64 -6.72
CA GLU A 59 9.78 4.50 -7.62
C GLU A 59 9.47 3.03 -7.97
N SER A 60 9.85 2.09 -7.09
CA SER A 60 9.65 0.65 -7.29
C SER A 60 8.44 0.10 -6.54
N ASP A 61 7.83 0.90 -5.66
CA ASP A 61 6.66 0.53 -4.89
C ASP A 61 5.39 0.83 -5.71
N GLU A 62 4.49 -0.14 -5.78
CA GLU A 62 3.21 -0.04 -6.51
C GLU A 62 3.34 0.46 -7.97
N TYR A 63 4.58 0.45 -8.53
CA TYR A 63 4.82 1.01 -9.86
C TYR A 63 4.05 0.29 -10.98
N PRO A 64 3.94 -1.04 -11.00
CA PRO A 64 3.14 -1.74 -12.01
C PRO A 64 1.65 -1.38 -11.94
N GLU A 65 1.09 -1.28 -10.73
CA GLU A 65 -0.30 -0.91 -10.47
C GLU A 65 -0.55 0.53 -10.92
N ILE A 66 0.35 1.45 -10.61
CA ILE A 66 0.26 2.86 -11.03
C ILE A 66 0.31 3.00 -12.55
N LEU A 67 1.18 2.25 -13.22
CA LEU A 67 1.22 2.22 -14.68
C LEU A 67 -0.07 1.64 -15.28
N GLY A 68 -0.58 0.56 -14.70
CA GLY A 68 -1.84 -0.06 -15.09
C GLY A 68 -3.00 0.92 -14.95
N LEU A 69 -3.10 1.58 -13.79
CA LEU A 69 -4.11 2.58 -13.50
C LEU A 69 -4.09 3.73 -14.53
N LYS A 70 -2.91 4.31 -14.79
CA LYS A 70 -2.75 5.41 -15.76
C LYS A 70 -3.14 5.04 -17.19
N ARG A 71 -3.07 3.75 -17.56
CA ARG A 71 -3.41 3.26 -18.88
C ARG A 71 -4.88 2.85 -19.01
N ALA A 72 -5.47 2.36 -17.90
CA ALA A 72 -6.79 1.77 -17.89
C ALA A 72 -7.89 2.76 -17.53
N LEU A 73 -7.63 3.75 -16.66
CA LEU A 73 -8.67 4.62 -16.13
C LEU A 73 -8.80 5.91 -16.93
N CYS A 74 -10.05 6.30 -17.13
CA CYS A 74 -10.47 7.55 -17.75
C CYS A 74 -11.42 8.33 -16.82
N GLY A 75 -11.56 9.63 -17.06
CA GLY A 75 -12.55 10.45 -16.35
C GLY A 75 -13.97 9.88 -16.50
N GLY A 76 -14.72 9.82 -15.39
CA GLY A 76 -16.06 9.27 -15.33
C GLY A 76 -16.13 7.76 -15.00
N ASP A 77 -15.04 7.04 -15.00
CA ASP A 77 -15.03 5.60 -14.69
C ASP A 77 -15.50 5.30 -13.26
N ARG A 78 -16.01 4.08 -13.09
CA ARG A 78 -16.36 3.49 -11.79
C ARG A 78 -15.37 2.39 -11.47
N VAL A 79 -14.62 2.59 -10.38
CA VAL A 79 -13.54 1.70 -9.97
C VAL A 79 -13.95 0.93 -8.72
N LEU A 80 -13.67 -0.38 -8.72
CA LEU A 80 -13.71 -1.23 -7.54
C LEU A 80 -12.27 -1.58 -7.15
N GLU A 81 -11.90 -1.24 -5.92
CA GLU A 81 -10.58 -1.53 -5.36
C GLU A 81 -10.69 -2.48 -4.17
N LEU A 82 -9.84 -3.48 -4.12
CA LEU A 82 -9.76 -4.47 -3.05
C LEU A 82 -8.43 -4.32 -2.31
N GLY A 83 -8.49 -3.77 -1.08
CA GLY A 83 -7.32 -3.43 -0.28
C GLY A 83 -6.80 -2.03 -0.59
N SER A 84 -7.29 -1.02 0.16
CA SER A 84 -6.78 0.35 0.00
C SER A 84 -5.36 0.53 0.55
N GLY A 85 -4.99 -0.28 1.54
CA GLY A 85 -3.69 -0.19 2.22
C GLY A 85 -3.35 1.25 2.62
N LEU A 86 -2.22 1.76 2.15
CA LEU A 86 -1.82 3.16 2.37
C LEU A 86 -2.68 4.20 1.62
N GLY A 87 -3.64 3.78 0.80
CA GLY A 87 -4.53 4.67 0.06
C GLY A 87 -3.86 5.45 -1.08
N ILE A 88 -2.67 5.06 -1.50
CA ILE A 88 -1.95 5.74 -2.58
C ILE A 88 -2.61 5.44 -3.92
N ILE A 89 -2.81 4.15 -4.23
CA ILE A 89 -3.53 3.71 -5.43
C ILE A 89 -4.95 4.26 -5.42
N THR A 90 -5.65 4.19 -4.27
CA THR A 90 -6.98 4.78 -4.06
C THR A 90 -7.02 6.26 -4.44
N ALA A 91 -6.04 7.04 -3.96
CA ALA A 91 -5.95 8.47 -4.24
C ALA A 91 -5.68 8.76 -5.71
N LEU A 92 -4.80 7.99 -6.34
CA LEU A 92 -4.48 8.14 -7.76
C LEU A 92 -5.67 7.74 -8.64
N ALA A 93 -6.39 6.66 -8.28
CA ALA A 93 -7.61 6.24 -8.96
C ALA A 93 -8.70 7.32 -8.85
N GLY A 94 -8.94 7.84 -7.63
CA GLY A 94 -9.89 8.93 -7.41
C GLY A 94 -9.61 10.16 -8.27
N ARG A 95 -8.33 10.55 -8.40
CA ARG A 95 -7.93 11.65 -9.30
C ARG A 95 -8.11 11.32 -10.77
N ALA A 96 -7.80 10.09 -11.17
CA ALA A 96 -7.87 9.69 -12.58
C ALA A 96 -9.31 9.69 -13.11
N VAL A 97 -10.28 9.33 -12.27
CA VAL A 97 -11.69 9.24 -12.70
C VAL A 97 -12.50 10.52 -12.42
N ALA A 98 -11.92 11.50 -11.73
CA ALA A 98 -12.60 12.76 -11.44
C ALA A 98 -12.91 13.54 -12.73
N PRO A 99 -13.96 14.44 -12.72
CA PRO A 99 -14.83 14.76 -11.57
C PRO A 99 -16.02 13.79 -11.41
N ASP A 100 -16.46 13.12 -12.48
CA ASP A 100 -17.73 12.40 -12.54
C ASP A 100 -17.63 10.93 -12.12
N GLY A 101 -16.41 10.37 -12.13
CA GLY A 101 -16.12 9.00 -11.73
C GLY A 101 -16.10 8.80 -10.23
N LYS A 102 -16.19 7.53 -9.82
CA LYS A 102 -16.19 7.12 -8.40
C LYS A 102 -15.31 5.92 -8.17
N VAL A 103 -14.71 5.86 -6.98
CA VAL A 103 -13.97 4.69 -6.49
C VAL A 103 -14.72 4.13 -5.28
N LEU A 104 -15.01 2.83 -5.31
CA LEU A 104 -15.44 2.06 -4.16
C LEU A 104 -14.25 1.19 -3.72
N SER A 105 -13.72 1.46 -2.55
CA SER A 105 -12.55 0.78 -2.01
C SER A 105 -12.88 0.02 -0.72
N PHE A 106 -12.34 -1.18 -0.58
CA PHE A 106 -12.52 -2.03 0.59
C PHE A 106 -11.19 -2.21 1.31
N GLU A 107 -11.22 -2.09 2.63
CA GLU A 107 -10.05 -2.33 3.49
C GLU A 107 -10.46 -3.14 4.71
N ALA A 108 -9.74 -4.21 4.98
CA ALA A 108 -10.02 -5.11 6.11
C ALA A 108 -9.39 -4.61 7.42
N ASN A 109 -8.29 -3.87 7.34
CA ASN A 109 -7.61 -3.34 8.51
C ASN A 109 -8.22 -2.01 8.95
N LEU A 110 -8.95 -2.04 10.08
CA LEU A 110 -9.63 -0.85 10.62
C LEU A 110 -8.66 0.31 10.89
N ALA A 111 -7.44 0.04 11.32
CA ALA A 111 -6.44 1.09 11.59
C ALA A 111 -6.06 1.86 10.32
N MET A 112 -6.11 1.22 9.15
CA MET A 112 -5.82 1.86 7.87
C MET A 112 -6.97 2.75 7.38
N ILE A 113 -8.21 2.46 7.77
CA ILE A 113 -9.40 3.20 7.29
C ILE A 113 -9.33 4.68 7.64
N SER A 114 -9.19 5.00 8.94
CA SER A 114 -9.19 6.40 9.40
C SER A 114 -8.00 7.19 8.84
N ASP A 115 -6.83 6.54 8.75
CA ASP A 115 -5.63 7.14 8.21
C ASP A 115 -5.76 7.40 6.71
N THR A 116 -6.35 6.47 5.95
CA THR A 116 -6.60 6.64 4.52
C THR A 116 -7.69 7.67 4.24
N GLN A 117 -8.77 7.71 5.03
CA GLN A 117 -9.80 8.77 4.92
C GLN A 117 -9.19 10.15 5.09
N LYS A 118 -8.36 10.32 6.14
CA LYS A 118 -7.65 11.58 6.37
C LYS A 118 -6.72 11.92 5.20
N PHE A 119 -5.96 10.96 4.70
CA PHE A 119 -5.07 11.15 3.57
C PHE A 119 -5.80 11.61 2.31
N LEU A 120 -6.95 11.01 1.99
CA LEU A 120 -7.79 11.41 0.85
C LEU A 120 -8.30 12.84 1.02
N ALA A 121 -8.80 13.17 2.23
CA ALA A 121 -9.28 14.51 2.55
C ALA A 121 -8.17 15.58 2.45
N ASP A 122 -6.97 15.29 2.98
CA ASP A 122 -5.80 16.18 2.89
C ASP A 122 -5.38 16.47 1.43
N HIS A 123 -5.81 15.63 0.48
CA HIS A 123 -5.54 15.77 -0.95
C HIS A 123 -6.75 16.23 -1.78
N GLY A 124 -7.86 16.59 -1.11
CA GLY A 124 -9.09 17.06 -1.78
C GLY A 124 -9.80 16.01 -2.61
N ILE A 125 -9.62 14.71 -2.29
CA ILE A 125 -10.22 13.59 -3.00
C ILE A 125 -11.52 13.20 -2.30
N SER A 126 -12.65 13.50 -2.89
CA SER A 126 -13.99 13.33 -2.32
C SER A 126 -14.86 12.28 -3.04
N ASN A 127 -14.38 11.74 -4.15
CA ASN A 127 -15.11 10.79 -4.99
C ASN A 127 -14.75 9.32 -4.68
N VAL A 128 -14.19 9.06 -3.49
CA VAL A 128 -13.86 7.74 -2.99
C VAL A 128 -14.80 7.37 -1.84
N GLU A 129 -15.44 6.22 -1.94
CA GLU A 129 -16.15 5.57 -0.84
C GLU A 129 -15.26 4.45 -0.30
N LEU A 130 -14.79 4.60 0.95
CA LEU A 130 -13.94 3.63 1.63
C LEU A 130 -14.76 2.84 2.64
N ARG A 131 -14.75 1.51 2.52
CA ARG A 131 -15.51 0.59 3.38
C ARG A 131 -14.59 -0.31 4.20
N HIS A 132 -14.83 -0.38 5.51
CA HIS A 132 -14.21 -1.39 6.37
C HIS A 132 -14.92 -2.73 6.14
N SER A 133 -14.37 -3.54 5.26
CA SER A 133 -14.91 -4.86 4.92
C SER A 133 -13.90 -5.66 4.12
N VAL A 134 -14.12 -6.97 4.06
CA VAL A 134 -13.41 -7.90 3.19
C VAL A 134 -14.39 -8.58 2.26
N LEU A 135 -14.00 -8.79 1.02
CA LEU A 135 -14.82 -9.52 0.05
C LEU A 135 -14.50 -11.02 0.10
N VAL A 136 -15.54 -11.81 0.20
CA VAL A 136 -15.47 -13.27 0.23
C VAL A 136 -16.46 -13.86 -0.80
N PRO A 137 -16.19 -15.06 -1.37
CA PRO A 137 -17.02 -15.64 -2.42
C PRO A 137 -18.47 -15.89 -2.00
N LYS A 138 -18.68 -16.19 -0.72
CA LYS A 138 -20.00 -16.39 -0.12
C LYS A 138 -19.98 -15.76 1.26
N ALA A 139 -20.81 -14.75 1.48
CA ALA A 139 -21.02 -14.14 2.79
C ALA A 139 -22.51 -14.06 3.08
N GLU A 140 -22.90 -14.33 4.32
CA GLU A 140 -24.21 -14.01 4.82
C GLU A 140 -24.25 -12.57 5.33
N LYS A 141 -25.42 -11.94 5.27
CA LYS A 141 -25.56 -10.55 5.73
C LYS A 141 -25.23 -10.46 7.23
N GLY A 142 -24.25 -9.62 7.57
CA GLY A 142 -23.79 -9.42 8.95
C GLY A 142 -22.76 -10.46 9.42
N GLU A 143 -22.29 -11.33 8.54
CA GLU A 143 -21.19 -12.25 8.88
C GLU A 143 -19.91 -11.44 9.17
N THR A 144 -19.20 -11.82 10.23
CA THR A 144 -17.89 -11.30 10.60
C THR A 144 -16.84 -12.41 10.49
N ARG A 145 -15.62 -12.04 10.14
CA ARG A 145 -14.48 -12.96 10.04
C ARG A 145 -13.27 -12.37 10.71
N ASP A 146 -12.45 -13.22 11.30
CA ASP A 146 -11.16 -12.83 11.83
C ASP A 146 -10.24 -12.42 10.67
N PHE A 147 -9.53 -11.30 10.85
CA PHE A 147 -8.54 -10.82 9.92
C PHE A 147 -7.19 -10.71 10.64
N TYR A 148 -6.22 -11.47 10.19
CA TYR A 148 -4.92 -11.60 10.82
C TYR A 148 -3.96 -10.52 10.33
N LEU A 149 -3.60 -9.60 11.23
CA LEU A 149 -2.66 -8.52 10.96
C LEU A 149 -1.22 -9.02 11.12
N THR A 150 -0.39 -8.70 10.16
CA THR A 150 1.06 -8.97 10.21
C THR A 150 1.84 -7.66 10.29
N ARG A 151 3.15 -7.74 10.55
CA ARG A 151 4.03 -6.56 10.57
C ARG A 151 4.08 -5.82 9.22
N SER A 152 3.89 -6.53 8.13
CA SER A 152 3.69 -5.94 6.81
C SER A 152 2.21 -5.97 6.51
N PHE A 153 1.55 -4.83 6.44
CA PHE A 153 0.11 -4.75 6.17
C PHE A 153 -0.26 -5.48 4.87
N ALA A 154 0.62 -5.47 3.87
CA ALA A 154 0.42 -6.16 2.59
C ALA A 154 0.36 -7.70 2.71
N SER A 155 0.82 -8.27 3.83
CA SER A 155 0.78 -9.72 4.09
C SER A 155 -0.35 -10.12 5.03
N SER A 156 -1.20 -9.18 5.45
CA SER A 156 -2.36 -9.46 6.30
C SER A 156 -3.44 -10.21 5.52
N SER A 157 -4.10 -11.17 6.14
CA SER A 157 -5.04 -12.05 5.44
C SER A 157 -6.14 -12.64 6.33
N LEU A 158 -7.13 -13.30 5.71
CA LEU A 158 -8.14 -14.11 6.40
C LEU A 158 -7.59 -15.47 6.88
N LEU A 159 -6.41 -15.86 6.42
CA LEU A 159 -5.78 -17.13 6.82
C LEU A 159 -4.94 -16.93 8.08
N SER A 160 -5.06 -17.85 9.02
CA SER A 160 -4.27 -17.81 10.26
C SER A 160 -2.77 -17.95 9.99
N ASN A 161 -1.94 -17.37 10.87
CA ASN A 161 -0.49 -17.19 10.73
C ASN A 161 0.38 -18.46 10.50
N GLU A 162 -0.19 -19.63 10.44
CA GLU A 162 0.59 -20.82 10.04
C GLU A 162 1.16 -20.72 8.62
N THR A 163 0.44 -20.03 7.74
CA THR A 163 0.88 -19.81 6.34
C THR A 163 1.91 -18.69 6.23
N THR A 164 1.94 -17.72 7.13
CA THR A 164 2.91 -16.61 7.12
C THR A 164 4.30 -17.02 7.62
N ARG A 165 4.45 -18.15 8.31
CA ARG A 165 5.76 -18.71 8.69
C ARG A 165 6.57 -19.23 7.51
N ILE A 166 5.92 -19.56 6.39
CA ILE A 166 6.56 -20.14 5.21
C ILE A 166 7.11 -19.08 4.26
N MET A 167 6.66 -17.83 4.38
CA MET A 167 7.05 -16.72 3.48
C MET A 167 7.94 -15.65 4.12
N GLY A 168 8.44 -15.92 5.32
CA GLY A 168 9.37 -15.05 6.08
C GLY A 168 10.85 -15.27 5.71
#